data_c6855676e0022545a404852d689b1997
#
_entry.id   c6855676e0022545a404852d689b1997
#
_cell.length_a   1.000
_cell.length_b   1.000
_cell.length_c   1.000
_cell.angle_alpha   90.00
_cell.angle_beta   90.00
_cell.angle_gamma   90.00
#
_symmetry.space_group_name_H-M   'P 1'
#
loop_
_entity.id
_entity.type
_entity.pdbx_description
1 polymer ?
#
loop_
_entity_poly.entity_id
_entity_poly.type
_entity_poly.pdbx_seq_one_letter_code
_entity_poly.pdbx_strand_id
1 'polypeptide(L)'
;MRSIIVAVAIAILNGCASPPSGGDVGIAPANRLLAYQSEEKGRDANVTVIREGGVNGAGCLFAIFIDGKLVARLGGDEKARFYLKPGRRLIGVGPDPEATGRCGGSSSFRREVATWVQTGEQQTFRIVFQPQLDIRVSSY
;
A
#
# COMPACT_ATOMS: atom_id res chain seq x y z
N MET A 1 63.68 -14.58 31.49
CA MET A 1 62.76 -13.57 30.95
C MET A 1 61.67 -14.30 30.15
N ARG A 2 60.48 -14.42 30.72
CA ARG A 2 59.34 -15.13 30.09
C ARG A 2 58.38 -14.08 29.56
N SER A 3 58.28 -13.98 28.24
CA SER A 3 57.30 -13.08 27.58
C SER A 3 55.96 -13.77 27.54
N ILE A 4 54.97 -13.15 28.20
CA ILE A 4 53.57 -13.57 28.20
C ILE A 4 52.90 -12.84 27.05
N ILE A 5 52.49 -13.58 26.00
CA ILE A 5 51.69 -13.03 24.91
C ILE A 5 50.22 -13.17 25.32
N VAL A 6 49.59 -12.04 25.59
CA VAL A 6 48.15 -11.98 25.83
C VAL A 6 47.45 -11.87 24.47
N ALA A 7 46.78 -12.96 24.10
CA ALA A 7 45.92 -12.94 22.92
C ALA A 7 44.53 -12.37 23.26
N VAL A 8 44.25 -11.18 22.75
CA VAL A 8 42.92 -10.56 22.86
C VAL A 8 42.03 -11.15 21.81
N ALA A 9 41.07 -12.00 22.20
CA ALA A 9 40.04 -12.50 21.33
C ALA A 9 38.95 -11.45 21.14
N ILE A 10 38.88 -10.85 19.96
CA ILE A 10 37.81 -9.95 19.53
C ILE A 10 36.62 -10.80 19.14
N ALA A 11 35.60 -10.86 19.97
CA ALA A 11 34.31 -11.47 19.64
C ALA A 11 33.54 -10.53 18.69
N ILE A 12 33.44 -10.90 17.44
CA ILE A 12 32.61 -10.21 16.45
C ILE A 12 31.16 -10.64 16.72
N LEU A 13 30.36 -9.78 17.34
CA LEU A 13 28.91 -9.96 17.42
C LEU A 13 28.33 -9.68 16.03
N ASN A 14 28.11 -10.74 15.28
CA ASN A 14 27.24 -10.69 14.09
C ASN A 14 25.80 -10.50 14.59
N GLY A 15 25.36 -9.25 14.70
CA GLY A 15 23.96 -8.95 14.89
C GLY A 15 23.19 -9.41 13.67
N CYS A 16 22.32 -10.42 13.84
CA CYS A 16 21.31 -10.76 12.85
C CYS A 16 20.34 -9.58 12.75
N ALA A 17 20.59 -8.66 11.84
CA ALA A 17 19.58 -7.73 11.38
C ALA A 17 18.56 -8.55 10.59
N SER A 18 17.42 -8.85 11.20
CA SER A 18 16.26 -9.38 10.49
C SER A 18 15.87 -8.35 9.43
N PRO A 19 15.78 -8.70 8.15
CA PRO A 19 15.25 -7.77 7.16
C PRO A 19 13.82 -7.40 7.56
N PRO A 20 13.41 -6.13 7.36
CA PRO A 20 12.03 -5.77 7.55
C PRO A 20 11.18 -6.70 6.70
N SER A 21 10.15 -7.30 7.29
CA SER A 21 9.20 -8.19 6.62
C SER A 21 8.29 -7.37 5.71
N GLY A 22 8.87 -6.83 4.64
CA GLY A 22 8.17 -6.27 3.50
C GLY A 22 8.41 -7.22 2.34
N GLY A 23 7.49 -8.14 2.11
CA GLY A 23 7.47 -8.89 0.87
C GLY A 23 7.43 -7.90 -0.30
N ASP A 24 8.03 -8.24 -1.44
CA ASP A 24 7.97 -7.41 -2.63
C ASP A 24 6.51 -7.19 -3.02
N VAL A 25 6.03 -5.95 -2.85
CA VAL A 25 4.67 -5.58 -3.20
C VAL A 25 4.56 -5.52 -4.72
N GLY A 26 3.83 -6.46 -5.29
CA GLY A 26 3.60 -6.57 -6.73
C GLY A 26 2.54 -5.60 -7.25
N ILE A 27 2.51 -5.40 -8.56
CA ILE A 27 1.42 -4.66 -9.21
C ILE A 27 0.20 -5.58 -9.27
N ALA A 28 -0.98 -5.05 -8.94
CA ALA A 28 -2.23 -5.81 -9.06
C ALA A 28 -2.46 -6.27 -10.52
N PRO A 29 -3.06 -7.44 -10.74
CA PRO A 29 -3.39 -7.93 -12.08
C PRO A 29 -4.24 -6.95 -12.88
N ALA A 30 -4.00 -6.88 -14.19
CA ALA A 30 -4.62 -5.90 -15.08
C ALA A 30 -6.17 -5.94 -15.06
N ASN A 31 -6.76 -7.12 -14.90
CA ASN A 31 -8.22 -7.28 -14.82
C ASN A 31 -8.84 -6.71 -13.53
N ARG A 32 -8.01 -6.30 -12.57
CA ARG A 32 -8.43 -5.65 -11.33
C ARG A 32 -8.07 -4.15 -11.27
N LEU A 33 -7.45 -3.63 -12.32
CA LEU A 33 -7.12 -2.22 -12.51
C LEU A 33 -8.15 -1.60 -13.46
N LEU A 34 -9.12 -0.86 -12.94
CA LEU A 34 -10.35 -0.50 -13.63
C LEU A 34 -10.35 0.89 -14.24
N ALA A 35 -9.53 1.81 -13.74
CA ALA A 35 -9.48 3.18 -14.24
C ALA A 35 -8.14 3.86 -13.93
N TYR A 36 -7.86 4.95 -14.65
CA TYR A 36 -6.70 5.84 -14.46
C TYR A 36 -5.34 5.15 -14.62
N GLN A 37 -5.25 4.15 -15.50
CA GLN A 37 -4.06 3.33 -15.67
C GLN A 37 -3.07 3.86 -16.70
N SER A 38 -3.44 4.84 -17.49
CA SER A 38 -2.59 5.44 -18.52
C SER A 38 -2.35 6.91 -18.28
N GLU A 39 -1.15 7.35 -18.66
CA GLU A 39 -0.85 8.78 -18.78
C GLU A 39 -1.66 9.36 -19.92
N GLU A 40 -2.46 10.36 -19.62
CA GLU A 40 -3.24 11.13 -20.59
C GLU A 40 -2.94 12.63 -20.39
N LYS A 41 -3.10 13.39 -21.46
CA LYS A 41 -2.93 14.85 -21.40
C LYS A 41 -3.77 15.44 -20.25
N GLY A 42 -3.12 16.14 -19.35
CA GLY A 42 -3.73 16.75 -18.17
C GLY A 42 -3.87 15.81 -16.97
N ARG A 43 -3.37 14.56 -17.05
CA ARG A 43 -3.22 13.66 -15.90
C ARG A 43 -1.76 13.58 -15.48
N ASP A 44 -1.25 14.69 -14.97
CA ASP A 44 0.17 14.89 -14.72
C ASP A 44 0.58 14.60 -13.26
N ALA A 45 -0.36 14.22 -12.43
CA ALA A 45 -0.11 13.78 -11.06
C ALA A 45 -0.35 12.28 -10.95
N ASN A 46 0.31 11.62 -10.02
CA ASN A 46 0.01 10.22 -9.77
C ASN A 46 -0.08 9.87 -8.29
N VAL A 47 -0.93 8.90 -8.03
CA VAL A 47 -1.18 8.33 -6.71
C VAL A 47 -0.91 6.83 -6.79
N THR A 48 -0.13 6.32 -5.85
CA THR A 48 0.07 4.88 -5.67
C THR A 48 -0.61 4.45 -4.38
N VAL A 49 -1.44 3.43 -4.44
CA VAL A 49 -2.05 2.80 -3.26
C VAL A 49 -1.42 1.43 -3.07
N ILE A 50 -0.94 1.16 -1.86
CA ILE A 50 -0.25 -0.07 -1.48
C ILE A 50 -1.10 -0.78 -0.41
N ARG A 51 -1.34 -2.06 -0.63
CA ARG A 51 -1.86 -2.97 0.37
C ARG A 51 -0.78 -3.99 0.73
N GLU A 52 -0.24 -3.87 1.91
CA GLU A 52 0.69 -4.86 2.45
C GLU A 52 -0.05 -6.16 2.80
N GLY A 53 0.67 -7.28 2.76
CA GLY A 53 0.16 -8.56 3.20
C GLY A 53 -0.09 -8.56 4.70
N GLY A 54 -1.01 -9.38 5.14
CA GLY A 54 -1.30 -9.54 6.56
C GLY A 54 -2.46 -10.50 6.78
N VAL A 55 -2.59 -10.96 8.02
CA VAL A 55 -3.62 -11.93 8.42
C VAL A 55 -5.03 -11.35 8.38
N ASN A 56 -5.19 -10.05 8.55
CA ASN A 56 -6.50 -9.39 8.53
C ASN A 56 -6.95 -9.12 7.09
N GLY A 57 -8.09 -9.68 6.71
CA GLY A 57 -8.61 -9.57 5.35
C GLY A 57 -7.89 -10.47 4.34
N ALA A 58 -7.09 -11.44 4.79
CA ALA A 58 -6.44 -12.42 3.94
C ALA A 58 -7.46 -13.15 3.06
N GLY A 59 -7.20 -13.19 1.76
CA GLY A 59 -8.07 -13.82 0.77
C GLY A 59 -9.22 -12.94 0.27
N CYS A 60 -9.48 -11.77 0.86
CA CYS A 60 -10.46 -10.80 0.36
C CYS A 60 -9.77 -9.67 -0.42
N LEU A 61 -10.40 -9.21 -1.49
CA LEU A 61 -9.97 -8.01 -2.19
C LEU A 61 -10.48 -6.76 -1.47
N PHE A 62 -9.69 -5.71 -1.46
CA PHE A 62 -10.14 -4.38 -1.05
C PHE A 62 -10.37 -3.50 -2.27
N ALA A 63 -11.51 -2.84 -2.29
CA ALA A 63 -11.84 -1.88 -3.33
C ALA A 63 -11.16 -0.54 -3.05
N ILE A 64 -10.54 0.02 -4.09
CA ILE A 64 -9.94 1.35 -4.06
C ILE A 64 -10.86 2.31 -4.82
N PHE A 65 -11.11 3.44 -4.20
CA PHE A 65 -11.95 4.49 -4.76
C PHE A 65 -11.17 5.78 -4.92
N ILE A 66 -11.41 6.48 -6.01
CA ILE A 66 -10.93 7.84 -6.23
C ILE A 66 -12.14 8.70 -6.60
N ASP A 67 -12.38 9.74 -5.82
CA ASP A 67 -13.55 10.62 -5.95
C ASP A 67 -14.87 9.84 -6.02
N GLY A 68 -14.99 8.78 -5.22
CA GLY A 68 -16.15 7.91 -5.15
C GLY A 68 -16.25 6.84 -6.24
N LYS A 69 -15.38 6.87 -7.26
CA LYS A 69 -15.34 5.87 -8.33
C LYS A 69 -14.48 4.69 -7.93
N LEU A 70 -14.96 3.47 -8.13
CA LEU A 70 -14.19 2.25 -8.00
C LEU A 70 -13.11 2.21 -9.10
N VAL A 71 -11.84 2.17 -8.72
CA VAL A 71 -10.71 2.25 -9.66
C VAL A 71 -9.80 1.04 -9.65
N ALA A 72 -9.80 0.26 -8.57
CA ALA A 72 -9.06 -1.00 -8.49
C ALA A 72 -9.57 -1.91 -7.38
N ARG A 73 -9.14 -3.17 -7.43
CA ARG A 73 -9.28 -4.17 -6.38
C ARG A 73 -7.91 -4.73 -6.04
N LEU A 74 -7.49 -4.60 -4.78
CA LEU A 74 -6.16 -5.03 -4.32
C LEU A 74 -6.26 -6.25 -3.40
N GLY A 75 -5.47 -7.27 -3.70
CA GLY A 75 -5.13 -8.35 -2.80
C GLY A 75 -4.02 -7.96 -1.83
N GLY A 76 -3.64 -8.88 -0.94
CA GLY A 76 -2.47 -8.70 -0.08
C GLY A 76 -1.19 -8.61 -0.91
N ASP A 77 -0.23 -7.80 -0.47
CA ASP A 77 1.05 -7.54 -1.15
C ASP A 77 0.89 -7.02 -2.58
N GLU A 78 -0.12 -6.19 -2.80
CA GLU A 78 -0.37 -5.57 -4.10
C GLU A 78 -0.44 -4.06 -4.01
N LYS A 79 -0.10 -3.43 -5.13
CA LYS A 79 -0.20 -1.98 -5.34
C LYS A 79 -0.83 -1.65 -6.68
N ALA A 80 -1.42 -0.46 -6.77
CA ALA A 80 -1.88 0.14 -8.01
C ALA A 80 -1.44 1.60 -8.08
N ARG A 81 -1.08 2.05 -9.29
CA ARG A 81 -0.78 3.44 -9.59
C ARG A 81 -1.88 4.03 -10.44
N PHE A 82 -2.23 5.27 -10.18
CA PHE A 82 -3.29 6.00 -10.87
C PHE A 82 -2.76 7.34 -11.36
N TYR A 83 -3.03 7.66 -12.62
CA TYR A 83 -2.70 8.94 -13.24
C TYR A 83 -3.91 9.86 -13.14
N LEU A 84 -3.76 10.99 -12.48
CA LEU A 84 -4.85 11.88 -12.10
C LEU A 84 -4.61 13.29 -12.61
N LYS A 85 -5.70 14.00 -12.87
CA LYS A 85 -5.64 15.46 -13.02
C LYS A 85 -5.27 16.08 -11.67
N PRO A 86 -4.39 17.09 -11.64
CA PRO A 86 -4.08 17.83 -10.42
C PRO A 86 -5.34 18.40 -9.76
N GLY A 87 -5.28 18.60 -8.45
CA GLY A 87 -6.38 19.15 -7.68
C GLY A 87 -6.71 18.32 -6.44
N ARG A 88 -7.82 18.66 -5.80
CA ARG A 88 -8.32 17.92 -4.65
C ARG A 88 -8.85 16.56 -5.07
N ARG A 89 -8.47 15.54 -4.32
CA ARG A 89 -8.90 14.15 -4.52
C ARG A 89 -9.34 13.54 -3.20
N LEU A 90 -10.29 12.61 -3.28
CA LEU A 90 -10.64 11.70 -2.20
C LEU A 90 -10.12 10.32 -2.56
N ILE A 91 -9.21 9.80 -1.75
CA ILE A 91 -8.67 8.44 -1.92
C ILE A 91 -9.32 7.56 -0.87
N GLY A 92 -9.99 6.51 -1.30
CA GLY A 92 -10.78 5.66 -0.43
C GLY A 92 -10.43 4.18 -0.54
N VAL A 93 -10.67 3.46 0.55
CA VAL A 93 -10.59 2.01 0.64
C VAL A 93 -11.83 1.46 1.34
N GLY A 94 -12.29 0.32 0.89
CA GLY A 94 -13.41 -0.39 1.50
C GLY A 94 -13.50 -1.83 1.05
N PRO A 95 -14.49 -2.58 1.54
CA PRO A 95 -14.81 -3.90 1.02
C PRO A 95 -15.13 -3.82 -0.48
N ASP A 96 -14.82 -4.89 -1.21
CA ASP A 96 -15.22 -4.99 -2.61
C ASP A 96 -16.75 -5.09 -2.70
N PRO A 97 -17.43 -4.16 -3.40
CA PRO A 97 -18.89 -4.18 -3.51
C PRO A 97 -19.45 -5.40 -4.26
N GLU A 98 -18.62 -6.08 -5.03
CA GLU A 98 -19.01 -7.31 -5.75
C GLU A 98 -18.60 -8.58 -5.00
N ALA A 99 -17.96 -8.47 -3.85
CA ALA A 99 -17.56 -9.63 -3.06
C ALA A 99 -18.77 -10.35 -2.48
N THR A 100 -18.65 -11.67 -2.39
CA THR A 100 -19.66 -12.57 -1.82
C THR A 100 -19.07 -13.40 -0.67
N GLY A 101 -19.91 -14.12 0.07
CA GLY A 101 -19.48 -14.97 1.17
C GLY A 101 -18.77 -14.19 2.27
N ARG A 102 -17.65 -14.72 2.76
CA ARG A 102 -16.87 -14.09 3.84
C ARG A 102 -16.31 -12.72 3.51
N CYS A 103 -16.09 -12.44 2.24
CA CYS A 103 -15.56 -11.16 1.77
C CYS A 103 -16.66 -10.14 1.53
N GLY A 104 -17.90 -10.60 1.32
CA GLY A 104 -19.10 -9.77 1.21
C GLY A 104 -19.63 -9.49 2.60
N GLY A 105 -19.32 -8.35 3.13
CA GLY A 105 -19.88 -7.88 4.39
C GLY A 105 -20.82 -6.70 4.19
N SER A 106 -21.46 -6.25 5.26
CA SER A 106 -22.24 -5.00 5.25
C SER A 106 -21.28 -3.84 4.92
N SER A 107 -21.21 -3.53 3.68
CA SER A 107 -20.15 -2.80 3.01
C SER A 107 -20.29 -1.27 3.10
N SER A 108 -21.02 -0.76 4.07
CA SER A 108 -21.09 0.69 4.31
C SER A 108 -19.79 1.27 4.88
N PHE A 109 -18.79 0.44 5.12
CA PHE A 109 -17.54 0.83 5.73
C PHE A 109 -16.49 1.20 4.66
N ARG A 110 -16.51 2.46 4.25
CA ARG A 110 -15.46 3.06 3.44
C ARG A 110 -14.66 4.04 4.29
N ARG A 111 -13.35 4.01 4.17
CA ARG A 111 -12.44 5.03 4.71
C ARG A 111 -11.90 5.86 3.58
N GLU A 112 -11.92 7.16 3.75
CA GLU A 112 -11.44 8.11 2.74
C GLU A 112 -10.54 9.15 3.38
N VAL A 113 -9.51 9.54 2.62
CA VAL A 113 -8.64 10.64 2.97
C VAL A 113 -8.66 11.66 1.84
N ALA A 114 -8.86 12.92 2.19
CA ALA A 114 -8.74 14.01 1.25
C ALA A 114 -7.27 14.40 1.08
N THR A 115 -6.86 14.60 -0.15
CA THR A 115 -5.53 15.09 -0.48
C THR A 115 -5.60 16.11 -1.60
N TRP A 116 -4.53 16.88 -1.76
CA TRP A 116 -4.31 17.76 -2.89
C TRP A 116 -3.11 17.26 -3.66
N VAL A 117 -3.30 16.84 -4.90
CA VAL A 117 -2.21 16.39 -5.78
C VAL A 117 -1.84 17.50 -6.76
N GLN A 118 -0.55 17.75 -6.90
CA GLN A 118 0.00 18.78 -7.79
C GLN A 118 0.53 18.15 -9.09
N THR A 119 0.67 18.99 -10.11
CA THR A 119 1.32 18.59 -11.37
C THR A 119 2.72 18.05 -11.10
N GLY A 120 3.03 16.86 -11.63
CA GLY A 120 4.30 16.18 -11.45
C GLY A 120 4.50 15.50 -10.09
N GLU A 121 3.55 15.64 -9.18
CA GLU A 121 3.64 15.05 -7.84
C GLU A 121 3.31 13.56 -7.86
N GLN A 122 4.03 12.83 -7.02
CA GLN A 122 3.72 11.44 -6.68
C GLN A 122 3.37 11.36 -5.20
N GLN A 123 2.17 10.84 -4.89
CA GLN A 123 1.78 10.53 -3.52
C GLN A 123 1.58 9.03 -3.36
N THR A 124 2.00 8.51 -2.22
CA THR A 124 1.80 7.10 -1.89
C THR A 124 0.90 6.99 -0.67
N PHE A 125 -0.07 6.10 -0.75
CA PHE A 125 -1.00 5.77 0.33
C PHE A 125 -0.82 4.30 0.70
N ARG A 126 -0.88 4.01 1.99
CA ARG A 126 -0.86 2.64 2.52
C ARG A 126 -2.19 2.32 3.16
N ILE A 127 -2.71 1.14 2.83
CA ILE A 127 -3.85 0.56 3.52
C ILE A 127 -3.32 -0.10 4.78
N VAL A 128 -3.85 0.30 5.91
CA VAL A 128 -3.52 -0.25 7.22
C VAL A 128 -4.77 -0.87 7.86
N PHE A 129 -4.56 -1.90 8.66
CA PHE A 129 -5.64 -2.59 9.38
C PHE A 129 -5.26 -2.75 10.85
N GLN A 130 -5.33 -1.63 11.60
CA GLN A 130 -5.04 -1.61 13.04
C GLN A 130 -5.75 -0.45 13.75
N PRO A 131 -6.73 -0.69 14.61
CA PRO A 131 -7.54 -1.89 14.80
C PRO A 131 -8.62 -2.04 13.73
N GLN A 132 -8.79 -1.06 12.87
CA GLN A 132 -9.79 -1.01 11.79
C GLN A 132 -9.10 -0.70 10.47
N LEU A 133 -9.81 -0.99 9.36
CA LEU A 133 -9.38 -0.61 8.03
C LEU A 133 -9.25 0.92 7.94
N ASP A 134 -8.12 1.39 7.45
CA ASP A 134 -7.83 2.80 7.24
C ASP A 134 -6.90 2.97 6.03
N ILE A 135 -6.81 4.19 5.53
CA ILE A 135 -5.88 4.56 4.46
C ILE A 135 -5.11 5.81 4.86
N ARG A 136 -3.80 5.76 4.75
CA ARG A 136 -2.90 6.84 5.22
C ARG A 136 -1.89 7.21 4.14
N VAL A 137 -1.54 8.49 4.12
CA VAL A 137 -0.41 8.97 3.32
C VAL A 137 0.86 8.32 3.85
N SER A 138 1.66 7.77 2.95
CA SER A 138 2.99 7.27 3.29
C SER A 138 3.99 8.41 3.25
N SER A 139 4.76 8.56 4.32
CA SER A 139 5.79 9.59 4.46
C SER A 139 7.13 9.20 3.82
N TYR A 140 7.20 8.11 3.06
CA TYR A 140 8.44 7.58 2.47
C TYR A 140 8.34 7.50 0.96
#